data_2ace7550c136d5579dd176cf5a963c60
#
_entry.id   2ace7550c136d5579dd176cf5a963c60
#
_cell.length_a   1.000
_cell.length_b   1.000
_cell.length_c   1.000
_cell.angle_alpha   90.00
_cell.angle_beta   90.00
_cell.angle_gamma   90.00
#
_symmetry.space_group_name_H-M   'P 1'
#
loop_
_entity.id
_entity.type
_entity.pdbx_description
1 polymer ?
#
loop_
_entity_poly.entity_id
_entity_poly.type
_entity_poly.pdbx_seq_one_letter_code
_entity_poly.pdbx_strand_id
1 'polypeptide(L)'
;MAAMDFAFSLNKRSDSSCIVVIGTDYERNIYVLDIVRYKTKKTSVYLEKLADMHSKWNFQWVSCEVTQAQDTIVEYIKDELAKDKNGHAVLKIEDRRPGRNDGSKQERMAAALEPRYENKQVYHYRGGMITVLEEELVMEHPPHDDCKDTLAMAISSGKLRYPHRPQTEDEDDDSQEELARIAKAHTAHGRFGGYI
;
A
#
# COMPACT_ATOMS: atom_id res chain seq x y z
N MET A 1 -2.49 -2.31 -3.19
CA MET A 1 -1.08 -1.85 -3.20
C MET A 1 -0.18 -2.96 -2.70
N ALA A 2 1.07 -3.04 -3.17
CA ALA A 2 2.06 -3.96 -2.66
C ALA A 2 3.35 -3.24 -2.24
N ALA A 3 4.16 -3.88 -1.40
CA ALA A 3 5.55 -3.53 -1.17
C ALA A 3 6.41 -4.77 -1.34
N MET A 4 7.66 -4.57 -1.71
CA MET A 4 8.61 -5.63 -1.96
C MET A 4 9.99 -5.26 -1.43
N ASP A 5 10.55 -6.13 -0.62
CA ASP A 5 11.93 -6.06 -0.15
C ASP A 5 12.76 -7.17 -0.79
N PHE A 6 13.97 -6.82 -1.23
CA PHE A 6 14.87 -7.72 -1.93
C PHE A 6 16.01 -8.19 -1.02
N ALA A 7 16.19 -9.50 -0.89
CA ALA A 7 17.34 -10.08 -0.22
C ALA A 7 18.08 -11.04 -1.15
N PHE A 8 19.38 -10.80 -1.38
CA PHE A 8 20.19 -11.54 -2.34
C PHE A 8 21.04 -12.66 -1.72
N SER A 9 20.82 -12.97 -0.46
CA SER A 9 21.57 -14.02 0.23
C SER A 9 20.77 -15.33 0.29
N LEU A 10 21.46 -16.45 0.03
CA LEU A 10 20.88 -17.78 0.20
C LEU A 10 21.23 -18.42 1.55
N ASN A 11 21.98 -17.73 2.39
CA ASN A 11 22.36 -18.25 3.71
C ASN A 11 21.09 -18.43 4.57
N LYS A 12 21.03 -19.50 5.35
CA LYS A 12 19.89 -19.76 6.25
C LYS A 12 19.63 -18.62 7.26
N ARG A 13 20.69 -17.93 7.67
CA ARG A 13 20.65 -16.84 8.67
C ARG A 13 20.49 -15.45 8.08
N SER A 14 20.46 -15.31 6.75
CA SER A 14 20.25 -14.00 6.10
C SER A 14 18.77 -13.72 5.93
N ASP A 15 18.45 -12.47 5.71
CA ASP A 15 17.10 -12.00 5.41
C ASP A 15 16.53 -12.69 4.16
N SER A 16 15.22 -12.73 4.09
CA SER A 16 14.47 -13.28 2.95
C SER A 16 13.86 -12.12 2.16
N SER A 17 13.69 -12.32 0.87
CA SER A 17 12.84 -11.41 0.10
C SER A 17 11.40 -11.59 0.51
N CYS A 18 10.68 -10.49 0.62
CA CYS A 18 9.28 -10.48 1.02
C CYS A 18 8.45 -9.61 0.08
N ILE A 19 7.23 -10.03 -0.22
CA ILE A 19 6.20 -9.21 -0.85
C ILE A 19 4.98 -9.23 0.05
N VAL A 20 4.48 -8.05 0.39
CA VAL A 20 3.24 -7.87 1.15
C VAL A 20 2.25 -7.11 0.28
N VAL A 21 1.03 -7.64 0.15
CA VAL A 21 -0.08 -6.98 -0.53
C VAL A 21 -1.08 -6.51 0.50
N ILE A 22 -1.45 -5.24 0.42
CA ILE A 22 -2.46 -4.62 1.28
C ILE A 22 -3.59 -4.01 0.47
N GLY A 23 -4.79 -4.05 1.04
CA GLY A 23 -5.97 -3.32 0.59
C GLY A 23 -6.41 -2.29 1.62
N THR A 24 -7.27 -1.37 1.22
CA THR A 24 -7.83 -0.33 2.10
C THR A 24 -9.31 -0.16 1.84
N ASP A 25 -10.06 0.29 2.85
CA ASP A 25 -11.46 0.67 2.71
C ASP A 25 -11.68 2.20 2.91
N TYR A 26 -12.92 2.64 2.84
CA TYR A 26 -13.30 4.05 3.02
C TYR A 26 -13.17 4.53 4.48
N GLU A 27 -13.14 3.63 5.45
CA GLU A 27 -12.93 3.93 6.87
C GLU A 27 -11.46 4.04 7.24
N ARG A 28 -10.57 3.92 6.24
CA ARG A 28 -9.12 3.93 6.37
C ARG A 28 -8.53 2.71 7.06
N ASN A 29 -9.28 1.61 7.10
CA ASN A 29 -8.73 0.33 7.52
C ASN A 29 -7.78 -0.22 6.47
N ILE A 30 -6.81 -0.99 6.93
CA ILE A 30 -5.77 -1.63 6.13
C ILE A 30 -5.93 -3.14 6.29
N TYR A 31 -6.07 -3.84 5.19
CA TYR A 31 -6.19 -5.29 5.16
C TYR A 31 -4.91 -5.88 4.59
N VAL A 32 -4.22 -6.70 5.37
CA VAL A 32 -3.13 -7.53 4.83
C VAL A 32 -3.78 -8.64 4.03
N LEU A 33 -3.63 -8.60 2.70
CA LEU A 33 -4.32 -9.51 1.79
C LEU A 33 -3.50 -10.75 1.46
N ASP A 34 -2.18 -10.59 1.33
CA ASP A 34 -1.29 -11.70 1.01
C ASP A 34 0.16 -11.37 1.38
N ILE A 35 0.92 -12.41 1.70
CA ILE A 35 2.36 -12.33 1.99
C ILE A 35 3.04 -13.50 1.30
N VAL A 36 4.14 -13.21 0.59
CA VAL A 36 5.06 -14.23 0.12
C VAL A 36 6.47 -13.91 0.58
N ARG A 37 7.14 -14.90 1.17
CA ARG A 37 8.51 -14.80 1.66
C ARG A 37 9.35 -15.92 1.06
N TYR A 38 10.50 -15.58 0.50
CA TYR A 38 11.33 -16.55 -0.24
C TYR A 38 12.79 -16.11 -0.28
N LYS A 39 13.66 -17.06 -0.66
CA LYS A 39 15.09 -16.79 -0.89
C LYS A 39 15.47 -17.14 -2.31
N THR A 40 16.06 -16.22 -3.03
CA THR A 40 16.55 -16.43 -4.40
C THR A 40 17.67 -15.48 -4.74
N LYS A 41 18.49 -15.86 -5.72
CA LYS A 41 19.42 -14.97 -6.43
C LYS A 41 19.01 -14.75 -7.88
N LYS A 42 17.91 -15.36 -8.32
CA LYS A 42 17.47 -15.31 -9.70
C LYS A 42 16.48 -14.14 -9.88
N THR A 43 16.82 -13.22 -10.76
CA THR A 43 15.96 -12.07 -11.08
C THR A 43 14.59 -12.52 -11.64
N SER A 44 14.57 -13.58 -12.43
CA SER A 44 13.32 -14.14 -12.97
C SER A 44 12.34 -14.61 -11.90
N VAL A 45 12.82 -15.06 -10.72
CA VAL A 45 11.95 -15.48 -9.62
C VAL A 45 11.30 -14.28 -8.94
N TYR A 46 11.99 -13.15 -8.85
CA TYR A 46 11.38 -11.90 -8.34
C TYR A 46 10.24 -11.46 -9.25
N LEU A 47 10.48 -11.47 -10.57
CA LEU A 47 9.48 -11.14 -11.58
C LEU A 47 8.27 -12.08 -11.50
N GLU A 48 8.50 -13.40 -11.47
CA GLU A 48 7.47 -14.43 -11.35
C GLU A 48 6.59 -14.20 -10.10
N LYS A 49 7.21 -14.06 -8.91
CA LYS A 49 6.46 -13.86 -7.67
C LYS A 49 5.64 -12.58 -7.67
N LEU A 50 6.20 -11.49 -8.19
CA LEU A 50 5.47 -10.24 -8.28
C LEU A 50 4.32 -10.32 -9.30
N ALA A 51 4.53 -10.98 -10.43
CA ALA A 51 3.50 -11.21 -11.45
C ALA A 51 2.36 -12.09 -10.92
N ASP A 52 2.67 -13.17 -10.20
CA ASP A 52 1.68 -14.03 -9.56
C ASP A 52 0.80 -13.25 -8.58
N MET A 53 1.43 -12.45 -7.71
CA MET A 53 0.72 -11.62 -6.74
C MET A 53 -0.11 -10.53 -7.42
N HIS A 54 0.43 -9.90 -8.47
CA HIS A 54 -0.30 -8.91 -9.26
C HIS A 54 -1.49 -9.53 -9.99
N SER A 55 -1.34 -10.70 -10.59
CA SER A 55 -2.44 -11.42 -11.25
C SER A 55 -3.57 -11.76 -10.28
N LYS A 56 -3.24 -12.08 -9.02
CA LYS A 56 -4.22 -12.42 -7.98
C LYS A 56 -4.95 -11.21 -7.41
N TRP A 57 -4.23 -10.10 -7.19
CA TRP A 57 -4.74 -8.96 -6.41
C TRP A 57 -4.93 -7.68 -7.21
N ASN A 58 -4.47 -7.62 -8.44
CA ASN A 58 -4.59 -6.49 -9.37
C ASN A 58 -4.22 -5.13 -8.75
N PHE A 59 -3.14 -5.09 -7.97
CA PHE A 59 -2.66 -3.85 -7.35
C PHE A 59 -1.97 -2.95 -8.39
N GLN A 60 -2.13 -1.65 -8.28
CA GLN A 60 -1.59 -0.69 -9.24
C GLN A 60 -0.22 -0.13 -8.87
N TRP A 61 0.18 -0.28 -7.61
CA TRP A 61 1.41 0.29 -7.06
C TRP A 61 2.22 -0.76 -6.32
N VAL A 62 3.53 -0.74 -6.55
CA VAL A 62 4.52 -1.48 -5.77
C VAL A 62 5.58 -0.51 -5.26
N SER A 63 5.81 -0.51 -3.95
CA SER A 63 6.94 0.19 -3.34
C SER A 63 8.07 -0.80 -3.12
N CYS A 64 9.26 -0.49 -3.62
CA CYS A 64 10.45 -1.32 -3.46
C CYS A 64 11.51 -0.54 -2.70
N GLU A 65 12.08 -1.10 -1.62
CA GLU A 65 13.30 -0.55 -1.04
C GLU A 65 14.49 -1.03 -1.89
N VAL A 66 15.26 -0.07 -2.39
CA VAL A 66 16.30 -0.33 -3.39
C VAL A 66 17.65 0.19 -2.90
N THR A 67 18.64 -0.67 -2.89
CA THR A 67 20.05 -0.29 -2.78
C THR A 67 20.66 -0.16 -4.17
N GLN A 68 21.82 0.51 -4.30
CA GLN A 68 22.50 0.66 -5.60
C GLN A 68 22.74 -0.67 -6.32
N ALA A 69 22.95 -1.75 -5.58
CA ALA A 69 23.14 -3.09 -6.15
C ALA A 69 21.84 -3.71 -6.72
N GLN A 70 20.68 -3.14 -6.37
CA GLN A 70 19.36 -3.64 -6.74
C GLN A 70 18.72 -2.87 -7.90
N ASP A 71 19.29 -1.73 -8.29
CA ASP A 71 18.77 -0.86 -9.35
C ASP A 71 18.49 -1.64 -10.64
N THR A 72 19.43 -2.45 -11.10
CA THR A 72 19.28 -3.24 -12.33
C THR A 72 18.11 -4.23 -12.29
N ILE A 73 17.81 -4.78 -11.11
CA ILE A 73 16.70 -5.72 -10.96
C ILE A 73 15.36 -4.99 -11.01
N VAL A 74 15.28 -3.84 -10.33
CA VAL A 74 14.07 -3.03 -10.35
C VAL A 74 13.79 -2.49 -11.73
N GLU A 75 14.83 -2.05 -12.46
CA GLU A 75 14.68 -1.64 -13.87
C GLU A 75 14.19 -2.79 -14.75
N TYR A 76 14.76 -3.99 -14.60
CA TYR A 76 14.29 -5.17 -15.31
C TYR A 76 12.82 -5.49 -15.02
N ILE A 77 12.40 -5.42 -13.74
CA ILE A 77 11.00 -5.64 -13.35
C ILE A 77 10.09 -4.55 -13.93
N LYS A 78 10.55 -3.29 -13.94
CA LYS A 78 9.81 -2.18 -14.54
C LYS A 78 9.59 -2.39 -16.04
N ASP A 79 10.62 -2.84 -16.75
CA ASP A 79 10.54 -3.06 -18.19
C ASP A 79 9.58 -4.21 -18.55
N GLU A 80 9.55 -5.27 -17.74
CA GLU A 80 8.74 -6.46 -18.00
C GLU A 80 7.28 -6.35 -17.52
N LEU A 81 7.04 -5.71 -16.36
CA LEU A 81 5.71 -5.66 -15.73
C LEU A 81 5.02 -4.31 -15.82
N ALA A 82 5.76 -3.23 -16.08
CA ALA A 82 5.17 -1.89 -16.04
C ALA A 82 4.32 -1.56 -17.28
N LYS A 83 4.40 -2.34 -18.34
CA LYS A 83 3.73 -2.04 -19.61
C LYS A 83 2.87 -3.19 -20.10
N ASP A 84 1.66 -2.87 -20.56
CA ASP A 84 0.86 -3.80 -21.34
C ASP A 84 1.43 -3.95 -22.77
N LYS A 85 0.80 -4.83 -23.58
CA LYS A 85 1.19 -5.06 -25.00
C LYS A 85 1.09 -3.79 -25.86
N ASN A 86 0.40 -2.75 -25.38
CA ASN A 86 0.21 -1.46 -26.05
C ASN A 86 1.11 -0.36 -25.46
N GLY A 87 1.97 -0.68 -24.50
CA GLY A 87 2.88 0.26 -23.85
C GLY A 87 2.23 1.08 -22.72
N HIS A 88 1.00 0.76 -22.29
CA HIS A 88 0.37 1.44 -21.17
C HIS A 88 0.89 0.91 -19.84
N ALA A 89 1.11 1.80 -18.87
CA ALA A 89 1.55 1.43 -17.54
C ALA A 89 0.46 0.64 -16.80
N VAL A 90 0.70 -0.66 -16.60
CA VAL A 90 -0.21 -1.55 -15.85
C VAL A 90 0.13 -1.52 -14.37
N LEU A 91 1.43 -1.45 -14.04
CA LEU A 91 1.94 -1.48 -12.68
C LEU A 91 2.94 -0.34 -12.48
N LYS A 92 2.72 0.46 -11.44
CA LYS A 92 3.63 1.55 -11.07
C LYS A 92 4.58 1.08 -9.98
N ILE A 93 5.88 1.04 -10.28
CA ILE A 93 6.92 0.63 -9.34
C ILE A 93 7.66 1.88 -8.87
N GLU A 94 7.69 2.08 -7.56
CA GLU A 94 8.33 3.19 -6.90
C GLU A 94 9.55 2.71 -6.10
N ASP A 95 10.70 3.27 -6.43
CA ASP A 95 11.93 3.01 -5.69
C ASP A 95 11.97 3.89 -4.44
N ARG A 96 12.19 3.27 -3.29
CA ARG A 96 12.44 3.99 -2.04
C ARG A 96 13.89 3.79 -1.64
N ARG A 97 14.54 4.89 -1.30
CA ARG A 97 15.90 4.92 -0.78
C ARG A 97 15.88 5.67 0.55
N PRO A 98 15.83 4.97 1.68
CA PRO A 98 15.85 5.63 2.97
C PRO A 98 17.08 6.52 3.09
N GLY A 99 16.84 7.77 3.44
CA GLY A 99 17.89 8.75 3.68
C GLY A 99 18.50 8.60 5.08
N ARG A 100 19.67 9.22 5.31
CA ARG A 100 20.30 9.24 6.63
C ARG A 100 19.45 9.93 7.70
N ASN A 101 18.54 10.81 7.28
CA ASN A 101 17.67 11.60 8.17
C ASN A 101 16.34 10.88 8.49
N ASP A 102 16.07 9.72 7.89
CA ASP A 102 14.78 9.02 8.07
C ASP A 102 14.73 8.17 9.36
N GLY A 103 15.76 8.26 10.20
CA GLY A 103 15.87 7.46 11.41
C GLY A 103 16.37 6.03 11.17
N SER A 104 16.46 5.26 12.23
CA SER A 104 16.80 3.83 12.16
C SER A 104 15.67 3.03 11.51
N LYS A 105 15.98 1.81 11.07
CA LYS A 105 14.96 0.88 10.52
C LYS A 105 13.82 0.65 11.53
N GLN A 106 14.17 0.44 12.80
CA GLN A 106 13.19 0.22 13.88
C GLN A 106 12.29 1.43 14.10
N GLU A 107 12.85 2.63 14.11
CA GLU A 107 12.05 3.86 14.26
C GLU A 107 11.09 4.05 13.08
N ARG A 108 11.53 3.77 11.85
CA ARG A 108 10.65 3.85 10.67
C ARG A 108 9.51 2.83 10.72
N MET A 109 9.81 1.58 11.11
CA MET A 109 8.79 0.54 11.29
C MET A 109 7.79 0.91 12.38
N ALA A 110 8.26 1.36 13.54
CA ALA A 110 7.41 1.79 14.66
C ALA A 110 6.50 2.94 14.22
N ALA A 111 7.06 4.00 13.63
CA ALA A 111 6.29 5.15 13.16
C ALA A 111 5.20 4.79 12.13
N ALA A 112 5.43 3.78 11.29
CA ALA A 112 4.46 3.33 10.30
C ALA A 112 3.36 2.43 10.90
N LEU A 113 3.73 1.53 11.82
CA LEU A 113 2.87 0.45 12.27
C LEU A 113 2.12 0.77 13.57
N GLU A 114 2.82 1.30 14.60
CA GLU A 114 2.24 1.48 15.93
C GLU A 114 0.93 2.27 15.91
N PRO A 115 0.83 3.46 15.28
CA PRO A 115 -0.41 4.23 15.29
C PRO A 115 -1.58 3.49 14.63
N ARG A 116 -1.29 2.63 13.64
CA ARG A 116 -2.31 1.88 12.91
C ARG A 116 -2.84 0.70 13.73
N TYR A 117 -1.95 0.00 14.44
CA TYR A 117 -2.35 -1.09 15.33
C TYR A 117 -3.04 -0.57 16.59
N GLU A 118 -2.55 0.50 17.21
CA GLU A 118 -3.20 1.15 18.36
C GLU A 118 -4.64 1.58 18.04
N ASN A 119 -4.85 2.15 16.86
CA ASN A 119 -6.18 2.54 16.39
C ASN A 119 -7.01 1.37 15.82
N LYS A 120 -6.51 0.12 15.88
CA LYS A 120 -7.19 -1.09 15.38
C LYS A 120 -7.55 -0.98 13.90
N GLN A 121 -6.71 -0.34 13.11
CA GLN A 121 -6.91 -0.09 11.67
C GLN A 121 -6.28 -1.17 10.79
N VAL A 122 -5.56 -2.16 11.33
CA VAL A 122 -4.91 -3.21 10.55
C VAL A 122 -5.59 -4.55 10.81
N TYR A 123 -6.02 -5.20 9.74
CA TYR A 123 -6.70 -6.48 9.76
C TYR A 123 -5.87 -7.55 9.05
N HIS A 124 -5.80 -8.72 9.66
CA HIS A 124 -5.07 -9.87 9.17
C HIS A 124 -6.02 -10.97 8.69
N TYR A 125 -5.63 -11.69 7.62
CA TYR A 125 -6.27 -12.96 7.29
C TYR A 125 -5.79 -14.06 8.26
N ARG A 126 -6.39 -15.25 8.20
CA ARG A 126 -6.04 -16.35 9.10
C ARG A 126 -5.15 -17.38 8.42
N GLY A 127 -4.08 -17.77 9.10
CA GLY A 127 -3.17 -18.86 8.69
C GLY A 127 -2.16 -18.47 7.61
N GLY A 128 -1.36 -19.42 7.17
CA GLY A 128 -0.32 -19.19 6.17
C GLY A 128 0.78 -18.25 6.65
N MET A 129 1.28 -17.40 5.75
CA MET A 129 2.40 -16.49 6.06
C MET A 129 2.06 -15.37 7.04
N ILE A 130 0.77 -15.14 7.34
CA ILE A 130 0.39 -14.13 8.33
C ILE A 130 0.91 -14.46 9.72
N THR A 131 1.01 -15.75 10.08
CA THR A 131 1.56 -16.17 11.38
C THR A 131 3.02 -15.74 11.56
N VAL A 132 3.80 -15.74 10.48
CA VAL A 132 5.18 -15.25 10.51
C VAL A 132 5.21 -13.74 10.76
N LEU A 133 4.36 -12.97 10.07
CA LEU A 133 4.23 -11.53 10.32
C LEU A 133 3.82 -11.25 11.77
N GLU A 134 2.84 -12.00 12.31
CA GLU A 134 2.36 -11.83 13.69
C GLU A 134 3.46 -12.14 14.72
N GLU A 135 4.27 -13.18 14.47
CA GLU A 135 5.44 -13.49 15.29
C GLU A 135 6.47 -12.34 15.25
N GLU A 136 6.77 -11.80 14.06
CA GLU A 136 7.69 -10.67 13.90
C GLU A 136 7.15 -9.39 14.58
N LEU A 137 5.83 -9.18 14.62
CA LEU A 137 5.20 -8.02 15.24
C LEU A 137 5.25 -8.06 16.77
N VAL A 138 5.07 -9.23 17.40
CA VAL A 138 5.00 -9.36 18.86
C VAL A 138 6.37 -9.55 19.51
N MET A 139 7.38 -9.96 18.76
CA MET A 139 8.75 -10.09 19.26
C MET A 139 9.45 -8.74 19.25
N GLU A 140 10.09 -8.37 20.38
CA GLU A 140 10.92 -7.17 20.47
C GLU A 140 12.15 -7.27 19.56
N HIS A 141 12.78 -8.44 19.50
CA HIS A 141 13.93 -8.74 18.66
C HIS A 141 13.69 -10.04 17.87
N PRO A 142 12.88 -10.00 16.79
CA PRO A 142 12.66 -11.18 15.98
C PRO A 142 13.96 -11.58 15.26
N PRO A 143 14.19 -12.88 15.05
CA PRO A 143 15.36 -13.36 14.30
C PRO A 143 15.39 -12.87 12.85
N HIS A 144 14.24 -12.54 12.32
CA HIS A 144 14.01 -11.91 11.02
C HIS A 144 12.82 -10.95 11.15
N ASP A 145 12.84 -9.86 10.40
CA ASP A 145 11.79 -8.82 10.39
C ASP A 145 11.32 -8.50 8.96
N ASP A 146 11.54 -9.42 8.01
CA ASP A 146 11.32 -9.21 6.59
C ASP A 146 9.85 -8.84 6.28
N CYS A 147 8.88 -9.54 6.88
CA CYS A 147 7.45 -9.29 6.67
C CYS A 147 7.00 -7.99 7.34
N LYS A 148 7.48 -7.74 8.56
CA LYS A 148 7.19 -6.53 9.34
C LYS A 148 7.70 -5.28 8.63
N ASP A 149 8.95 -5.31 8.14
CA ASP A 149 9.56 -4.21 7.41
C ASP A 149 8.83 -3.95 6.08
N THR A 150 8.54 -5.00 5.33
CA THR A 150 7.79 -4.87 4.07
C THR A 150 6.37 -4.33 4.29
N LEU A 151 5.68 -4.72 5.36
CA LEU A 151 4.39 -4.14 5.73
C LEU A 151 4.52 -2.66 6.09
N ALA A 152 5.51 -2.29 6.89
CA ALA A 152 5.79 -0.90 7.24
C ALA A 152 6.08 -0.06 6.00
N MET A 153 6.83 -0.60 5.04
CA MET A 153 7.10 0.03 3.75
C MET A 153 5.80 0.26 2.95
N ALA A 154 4.91 -0.75 2.87
CA ALA A 154 3.63 -0.62 2.19
C ALA A 154 2.80 0.52 2.78
N ILE A 155 2.67 0.58 4.11
CA ILE A 155 1.87 1.56 4.84
C ILE A 155 2.47 2.98 4.72
N SER A 156 3.79 3.11 4.83
CA SER A 156 4.48 4.41 4.80
C SER A 156 4.74 4.95 3.39
N SER A 157 4.38 4.24 2.34
CA SER A 157 4.68 4.61 0.94
C SER A 157 4.05 5.92 0.48
N GLY A 158 3.01 6.42 1.15
CA GLY A 158 2.21 7.57 0.69
C GLY A 158 1.34 7.27 -0.54
N LYS A 159 1.28 6.01 -0.98
CA LYS A 159 0.48 5.58 -2.16
C LYS A 159 -0.82 4.88 -1.79
N LEU A 160 -1.14 4.79 -0.49
CA LEU A 160 -2.42 4.28 -0.05
C LEU A 160 -3.56 5.12 -0.66
N ARG A 161 -4.52 4.44 -1.23
CA ARG A 161 -5.73 5.04 -1.79
C ARG A 161 -6.92 4.48 -1.04
N TYR A 162 -7.68 5.36 -0.44
CA TYR A 162 -8.89 5.01 0.27
C TYR A 162 -10.07 5.27 -0.67
N PRO A 163 -10.93 4.28 -0.93
CA PRO A 163 -12.13 4.50 -1.73
C PRO A 163 -13.04 5.53 -1.05
N HIS A 164 -13.88 6.19 -1.84
CA HIS A 164 -14.93 7.04 -1.28
C HIS A 164 -15.97 6.16 -0.59
N ARG A 165 -16.59 6.70 0.46
CA ARG A 165 -17.75 6.06 1.07
C ARG A 165 -18.83 5.87 0.00
N PRO A 166 -19.44 4.67 -0.10
CA PRO A 166 -20.59 4.49 -0.96
C PRO A 166 -21.68 5.49 -0.56
N GLN A 167 -22.20 6.27 -1.52
CA GLN A 167 -23.38 7.07 -1.28
C GLN A 167 -24.57 6.12 -1.19
N THR A 168 -25.39 6.28 -0.14
CA THR A 168 -26.68 5.59 -0.06
C THR A 168 -27.71 6.40 -0.83
N GLU A 169 -28.68 5.74 -1.46
CA GLU A 169 -29.76 6.42 -2.21
C GLU A 169 -30.48 7.46 -1.34
N ASP A 170 -30.54 7.24 -0.01
CA ASP A 170 -31.14 8.15 0.95
C ASP A 170 -30.29 9.45 1.17
N GLU A 171 -28.94 9.36 1.08
CA GLU A 171 -28.06 10.53 1.19
C GLU A 171 -28.11 11.41 -0.08
N ASP A 172 -28.38 10.82 -1.24
CA ASP A 172 -28.54 11.57 -2.50
C ASP A 172 -29.84 12.38 -2.50
N ASP A 173 -30.92 11.85 -1.92
CA ASP A 173 -32.23 12.52 -1.85
C ASP A 173 -32.18 13.73 -0.88
N ASP A 174 -31.60 13.55 0.31
CA ASP A 174 -31.37 14.63 1.29
C ASP A 174 -30.47 15.74 0.74
N SER A 175 -29.42 15.38 0.01
CA SER A 175 -28.47 16.34 -0.59
C SER A 175 -29.12 17.14 -1.72
N GLN A 176 -30.00 16.53 -2.52
CA GLN A 176 -30.74 17.21 -3.59
C GLN A 176 -31.83 18.13 -3.02
N GLU A 177 -32.50 17.72 -1.95
CA GLU A 177 -33.46 18.59 -1.25
C GLU A 177 -32.80 19.82 -0.61
N GLU A 178 -31.63 19.63 0.01
CA GLU A 178 -30.86 20.73 0.61
C GLU A 178 -30.37 21.72 -0.44
N LEU A 179 -29.83 21.23 -1.56
CA LEU A 179 -29.43 22.08 -2.69
C LEU A 179 -30.61 22.81 -3.32
N ALA A 180 -31.77 22.17 -3.40
CA ALA A 180 -32.99 22.80 -3.90
C ALA A 180 -33.51 23.89 -2.92
N ARG A 181 -33.38 23.70 -1.60
CA ARG A 181 -33.70 24.72 -0.57
C ARG A 181 -32.77 25.92 -0.65
N ILE A 182 -31.45 25.68 -0.80
CA ILE A 182 -30.46 26.75 -0.97
C ILE A 182 -30.71 27.55 -2.25
N ALA A 183 -30.99 26.89 -3.37
CA ALA A 183 -31.30 27.54 -4.65
C ALA A 183 -32.57 28.40 -4.56
N LYS A 184 -33.63 27.93 -3.89
CA LYS A 184 -34.87 28.71 -3.62
C LYS A 184 -34.62 29.91 -2.71
N ALA A 185 -33.76 29.78 -1.69
CA ALA A 185 -33.42 30.91 -0.80
C ALA A 185 -32.66 32.00 -1.56
N HIS A 186 -31.76 31.68 -2.45
CA HIS A 186 -31.02 32.63 -3.27
C HIS A 186 -31.92 33.35 -4.31
N THR A 187 -32.90 32.67 -4.88
CA THR A 187 -33.86 33.29 -5.82
C THR A 187 -34.87 34.20 -5.11
N ALA A 188 -35.18 33.95 -3.85
CA ALA A 188 -36.08 34.79 -3.07
C ALA A 188 -35.46 36.15 -2.62
N HIS A 189 -34.14 36.21 -2.49
CA HIS A 189 -33.41 37.46 -2.11
C HIS A 189 -33.04 38.34 -3.31
N GLY A 190 -33.21 37.87 -4.54
CA GLY A 190 -32.93 38.61 -5.78
C GLY A 190 -34.05 39.57 -6.25
N ARG A 191 -35.12 39.77 -5.47
CA ARG A 191 -36.27 40.58 -5.87
C ARG A 191 -36.46 41.85 -5.00
N PHE A 192 -35.40 42.50 -4.59
CA PHE A 192 -35.50 43.86 -4.04
C PHE A 192 -34.33 44.73 -4.55
N GLY A 193 -34.63 45.63 -5.47
CA GLY A 193 -33.68 46.63 -5.91
C GLY A 193 -34.02 47.27 -7.24
N GLY A 194 -35.28 47.62 -7.44
CA GLY A 194 -35.64 48.62 -8.42
C GLY A 194 -36.07 49.89 -7.66
N TYR A 195 -35.22 50.89 -7.62
CA TYR A 195 -35.59 52.27 -7.41
C TYR A 195 -34.71 53.20 -8.21
N ILE A 196 -35.38 53.88 -9.16
CA ILE A 196 -35.25 55.20 -9.76
C ILE A 196 -33.89 55.59 -10.31
#